data_e3adfafb1698c3fd9db1d33f8b0018a2
#
_entry.id   e3adfafb1698c3fd9db1d33f8b0018a2
#
_cell.length_a   1.000
_cell.length_b   1.000
_cell.length_c   1.000
_cell.angle_alpha   90.00
_cell.angle_beta   90.00
_cell.angle_gamma   90.00
#
_symmetry.space_group_name_H-M   'P 1'
#
loop_
_entity.id
_entity.type
_entity.pdbx_description
1 polymer ?
#
loop_
_entity_poly.entity_id
_entity_poly.type
_entity_poly.pdbx_seq_one_letter_code
_entity_poly.pdbx_strand_id
1 'polypeptide(L)'
;MKDLKIFTNNIEDEAVKQIDELLEQEPFKDCKVRIMPDVHAGKGCVIGFTADLGNKVIPNIVGVDIGCGMLCVELGNMALDFEKLDKIIIENIPSGRNIREQKLIDFEKINELYCLRELKESNKFNKAIGTLGGGNHFVEIDVDDENNKYLVIHTGSRNLGKQVADYYQNLAVELCSGKEEMYKKKEKIIKTYKEQGKKSEIQEALKELEKEYKNNKPNLPKDLCYLENRYRDMYLHDMKICQEYASLNRLHIAKEILMNYFQLTYVPEIDYPPIMNNRFETIHNYISFEDNIVRKGAISAKKGEKVLIPINMRDGSIIAVGKGNKDWNQSAPHGAGRIMSRIKAKETFTLDEFEKSMKG
;
A
#
# COMPACT_ATOMS: atom_id res chain seq x y z
N MET A 1 13.17 6.91 26.78
CA MET A 1 12.56 5.55 26.64
C MET A 1 11.82 5.55 25.32
N LYS A 2 12.02 4.52 24.48
CA LYS A 2 11.25 4.38 23.20
C LYS A 2 9.76 4.25 23.54
N ASP A 3 8.89 5.04 22.90
CA ASP A 3 7.43 4.96 23.12
C ASP A 3 6.83 3.86 22.22
N LEU A 4 7.07 2.60 22.60
CA LEU A 4 6.58 1.41 21.93
C LEU A 4 5.46 0.75 22.74
N LYS A 5 4.35 0.39 22.05
CA LYS A 5 3.35 -0.56 22.56
C LYS A 5 3.02 -1.61 21.51
N ILE A 6 2.95 -2.87 21.96
CA ILE A 6 2.52 -4.02 21.15
C ILE A 6 1.22 -4.53 21.76
N PHE A 7 0.15 -4.63 20.94
CA PHE A 7 -1.20 -4.94 21.41
C PHE A 7 -1.55 -6.43 21.31
N THR A 8 -0.53 -7.30 21.36
CA THR A 8 -0.70 -8.76 21.39
C THR A 8 0.43 -9.40 22.17
N ASN A 9 0.15 -10.59 22.73
CA ASN A 9 1.18 -11.46 23.31
C ASN A 9 1.58 -12.59 22.34
N ASN A 10 0.87 -12.74 21.22
CA ASN A 10 1.17 -13.74 20.20
C ASN A 10 1.90 -13.07 19.04
N ILE A 11 3.23 -13.09 19.09
CA ILE A 11 4.11 -12.48 18.09
C ILE A 11 5.24 -13.46 17.76
N GLU A 12 5.53 -13.64 16.48
CA GLU A 12 6.62 -14.49 16.02
C GLU A 12 7.99 -13.85 16.25
N ASP A 13 9.02 -14.68 16.53
CA ASP A 13 10.37 -14.20 16.82
C ASP A 13 10.97 -13.31 15.74
N GLU A 14 10.67 -13.60 14.47
CA GLU A 14 11.13 -12.79 13.35
C GLU A 14 10.52 -11.38 13.36
N ALA A 15 9.26 -11.25 13.73
CA ALA A 15 8.61 -9.95 13.86
C ALA A 15 9.21 -9.14 15.03
N VAL A 16 9.53 -9.80 16.15
CA VAL A 16 10.22 -9.15 17.28
C VAL A 16 11.57 -8.58 16.83
N LYS A 17 12.38 -9.40 16.14
CA LYS A 17 13.68 -8.94 15.60
C LYS A 17 13.54 -7.75 14.68
N GLN A 18 12.55 -7.75 13.76
CA GLN A 18 12.30 -6.63 12.86
C GLN A 18 11.90 -5.35 13.61
N ILE A 19 11.12 -5.46 14.69
CA ILE A 19 10.75 -4.32 15.54
C ILE A 19 12.00 -3.76 16.24
N ASP A 20 12.83 -4.61 16.81
CA ASP A 20 14.05 -4.20 17.51
C ASP A 20 15.02 -3.50 16.55
N GLU A 21 15.29 -4.10 15.39
CA GLU A 21 16.16 -3.52 14.36
C GLU A 21 15.65 -2.15 13.89
N LEU A 22 14.32 -2.03 13.67
CA LEU A 22 13.69 -0.79 13.26
C LEU A 22 13.84 0.30 14.32
N LEU A 23 13.62 -0.03 15.59
CA LEU A 23 13.69 0.94 16.69
C LEU A 23 15.13 1.42 17.01
N GLU A 24 16.15 0.74 16.52
CA GLU A 24 17.53 1.21 16.60
C GLU A 24 17.84 2.30 15.58
N GLN A 25 17.03 2.43 14.52
CA GLN A 25 17.24 3.39 13.46
C GLN A 25 16.90 4.83 13.91
N GLU A 26 17.67 5.77 13.41
CA GLU A 26 17.54 7.19 13.75
C GLU A 26 16.12 7.75 13.51
N PRO A 27 15.40 7.43 12.41
CA PRO A 27 14.04 7.94 12.20
C PRO A 27 13.02 7.58 13.29
N PHE A 28 13.30 6.57 14.12
CA PHE A 28 12.37 6.08 15.14
C PHE A 28 12.74 6.44 16.58
N LYS A 29 13.80 7.21 16.80
CA LYS A 29 14.29 7.51 18.16
C LYS A 29 13.24 8.17 19.05
N ASP A 30 12.43 9.07 18.49
CA ASP A 30 11.43 9.85 19.22
C ASP A 30 9.99 9.56 18.73
N CYS A 31 9.80 8.47 17.97
CA CYS A 31 8.51 8.12 17.43
C CYS A 31 7.64 7.37 18.44
N LYS A 32 6.35 7.67 18.41
CA LYS A 32 5.32 6.87 19.07
C LYS A 32 4.95 5.68 18.17
N VAL A 33 5.56 4.52 18.44
CA VAL A 33 5.33 3.30 17.67
C VAL A 33 4.25 2.45 18.32
N ARG A 34 3.28 2.01 17.51
CA ARG A 34 2.18 1.14 17.93
C ARG A 34 2.07 -0.04 16.97
N ILE A 35 2.07 -1.23 17.53
CA ILE A 35 2.01 -2.49 16.77
C ILE A 35 0.66 -3.14 17.03
N MET A 36 -0.08 -3.37 15.95
CA MET A 36 -1.45 -3.92 15.99
C MET A 36 -1.46 -5.41 16.30
N PRO A 37 -2.59 -5.96 16.78
CA PRO A 37 -2.68 -7.37 17.19
C PRO A 37 -2.42 -8.41 16.09
N ASP A 38 -2.62 -8.05 14.82
CA ASP A 38 -2.42 -8.89 13.64
C ASP A 38 -0.97 -8.89 13.12
N VAL A 39 -0.02 -8.45 13.95
CA VAL A 39 1.40 -8.31 13.61
C VAL A 39 2.02 -9.61 13.08
N HIS A 40 2.79 -9.49 12.02
CA HIS A 40 3.65 -10.53 11.47
C HIS A 40 4.81 -9.94 10.67
N ALA A 41 5.83 -10.74 10.38
CA ALA A 41 7.00 -10.29 9.64
C ALA A 41 6.63 -9.79 8.23
N GLY A 42 7.28 -8.70 7.82
CA GLY A 42 7.08 -8.06 6.52
C GLY A 42 8.40 -7.60 5.89
N LYS A 43 8.35 -7.07 4.67
CA LYS A 43 9.52 -6.50 4.01
C LYS A 43 9.86 -5.15 4.65
N GLY A 44 11.08 -5.01 5.19
CA GLY A 44 11.62 -3.80 5.80
C GLY A 44 11.03 -3.43 7.17
N CYS A 45 9.82 -3.88 7.48
CA CYS A 45 9.13 -3.64 8.74
C CYS A 45 7.97 -4.62 8.87
N VAL A 46 7.56 -4.91 10.09
CA VAL A 46 6.38 -5.73 10.38
C VAL A 46 5.10 -5.15 9.77
N ILE A 47 4.16 -6.01 9.44
CA ILE A 47 2.78 -5.67 9.15
C ILE A 47 2.06 -5.42 10.48
N GLY A 48 1.06 -4.53 10.51
CA GLY A 48 0.43 -4.06 11.75
C GLY A 48 1.18 -2.89 12.40
N PHE A 49 2.04 -2.20 11.63
CA PHE A 49 2.88 -1.11 12.13
C PHE A 49 2.21 0.26 11.97
N THR A 50 2.32 1.10 13.02
CA THR A 50 1.93 2.53 12.94
C THR A 50 2.92 3.41 13.69
N ALA A 51 3.30 4.55 13.09
CA ALA A 51 4.12 5.57 13.73
C ALA A 51 4.00 6.93 13.04
N ASP A 52 4.35 8.01 13.74
CA ASP A 52 4.66 9.31 13.16
C ASP A 52 6.19 9.41 12.97
N LEU A 53 6.64 9.49 11.74
CA LEU A 53 8.07 9.58 11.40
C LEU A 53 8.60 11.02 11.33
N GLY A 54 7.76 12.02 11.68
CA GLY A 54 8.15 13.42 11.62
C GLY A 54 8.56 13.85 10.21
N ASN A 55 9.78 14.36 10.07
CA ASN A 55 10.30 14.88 8.81
C ASN A 55 10.93 13.83 7.89
N LYS A 56 10.92 12.56 8.26
CA LYS A 56 11.50 11.46 7.49
C LYS A 56 10.43 10.50 7.01
N VAL A 57 10.71 9.79 5.93
CA VAL A 57 9.86 8.73 5.41
C VAL A 57 10.71 7.57 4.89
N ILE A 58 10.29 6.36 5.20
CA ILE A 58 10.88 5.13 4.68
C ILE A 58 9.85 4.49 3.75
N PRO A 59 10.05 4.46 2.42
CA PRO A 59 9.04 3.95 1.49
C PRO A 59 8.62 2.50 1.78
N ASN A 60 9.55 1.62 2.17
CA ASN A 60 9.24 0.24 2.54
C ASN A 60 8.34 0.11 3.77
N ILE A 61 8.27 1.13 4.64
CA ILE A 61 7.36 1.14 5.81
C ILE A 61 5.94 1.52 5.41
N VAL A 62 5.73 2.16 4.28
CA VAL A 62 4.40 2.29 3.68
C VAL A 62 3.97 0.97 3.05
N GLY A 63 4.91 0.27 2.41
CA GLY A 63 4.68 -0.98 1.70
C GLY A 63 4.70 -0.81 0.19
N VAL A 64 4.85 -1.94 -0.51
CA VAL A 64 4.98 -1.94 -1.99
C VAL A 64 3.66 -1.76 -2.73
N ASP A 65 2.53 -2.08 -2.09
CA ASP A 65 1.19 -1.83 -2.65
C ASP A 65 0.58 -0.62 -1.96
N ILE A 66 1.04 0.57 -2.40
CA ILE A 66 0.59 1.85 -1.87
C ILE A 66 -0.92 1.99 -2.04
N GLY A 67 -1.62 2.36 -0.97
CA GLY A 67 -3.07 2.56 -1.00
C GLY A 67 -3.87 1.26 -1.12
N CYS A 68 -3.24 0.09 -0.88
CA CYS A 68 -3.99 -1.16 -0.74
C CYS A 68 -5.03 -1.01 0.37
N GLY A 69 -6.22 -1.52 0.14
CA GLY A 69 -7.35 -1.34 1.03
C GLY A 69 -8.59 -2.04 0.51
N MET A 70 -9.66 -1.85 1.23
CA MET A 70 -10.96 -2.46 0.95
C MET A 70 -12.01 -1.40 0.67
N LEU A 71 -12.82 -1.62 -0.35
CA LEU A 71 -14.08 -0.93 -0.59
C LEU A 71 -15.21 -1.85 -0.13
N CYS A 72 -16.10 -1.35 0.70
CA CYS A 72 -17.34 -2.00 1.09
C CYS A 72 -18.50 -1.23 0.47
N VAL A 73 -19.39 -1.94 -0.25
CA VAL A 73 -20.67 -1.40 -0.76
C VAL A 73 -21.80 -2.14 -0.06
N GLU A 74 -22.61 -1.43 0.69
CA GLU A 74 -23.76 -1.97 1.40
C GLU A 74 -24.92 -2.18 0.40
N LEU A 75 -25.25 -3.43 0.11
CA LEU A 75 -26.30 -3.80 -0.86
C LEU A 75 -27.68 -3.96 -0.21
N GLY A 76 -27.74 -4.01 1.13
CA GLY A 76 -28.96 -4.24 1.88
C GLY A 76 -29.50 -5.68 1.75
N ASN A 77 -30.74 -5.88 2.16
CA ASN A 77 -31.38 -7.20 2.17
C ASN A 77 -32.01 -7.54 0.81
N MET A 78 -31.17 -7.73 -0.22
CA MET A 78 -31.63 -8.15 -1.54
C MET A 78 -31.26 -9.63 -1.81
N ALA A 79 -32.07 -10.31 -2.60
CA ALA A 79 -31.72 -11.63 -3.10
C ALA A 79 -30.63 -11.50 -4.19
N LEU A 80 -29.55 -12.22 -4.04
CA LEU A 80 -28.46 -12.29 -5.02
C LEU A 80 -28.37 -13.72 -5.59
N ASP A 81 -28.23 -13.80 -6.89
CA ASP A 81 -27.85 -15.00 -7.61
C ASP A 81 -26.31 -15.08 -7.63
N PHE A 82 -25.74 -15.89 -6.76
CA PHE A 82 -24.29 -15.99 -6.60
C PHE A 82 -23.61 -16.64 -7.81
N GLU A 83 -24.27 -17.58 -8.51
CA GLU A 83 -23.70 -18.20 -9.72
C GLU A 83 -23.60 -17.17 -10.85
N LYS A 84 -24.65 -16.36 -11.02
CA LYS A 84 -24.63 -15.24 -11.97
C LYS A 84 -23.56 -14.23 -11.60
N LEU A 85 -23.42 -13.89 -10.31
CA LEU A 85 -22.44 -12.92 -9.83
C LEU A 85 -21.01 -13.41 -10.07
N ASP A 86 -20.72 -14.67 -9.73
CA ASP A 86 -19.40 -15.29 -9.95
C ASP A 86 -19.01 -15.26 -11.44
N LYS A 87 -19.93 -15.65 -12.31
CA LYS A 87 -19.73 -15.58 -13.76
C LYS A 87 -19.41 -14.17 -14.23
N ILE A 88 -20.13 -13.17 -13.75
CA ILE A 88 -19.88 -11.76 -14.09
C ILE A 88 -18.50 -11.32 -13.63
N ILE A 89 -18.10 -11.67 -12.41
CA ILE A 89 -16.78 -11.33 -11.86
C ILE A 89 -15.67 -11.95 -12.73
N ILE A 90 -15.79 -13.26 -13.03
CA ILE A 90 -14.79 -13.97 -13.85
C ILE A 90 -14.67 -13.37 -15.25
N GLU A 91 -15.78 -13.03 -15.89
CA GLU A 91 -15.80 -12.51 -17.26
C GLU A 91 -15.35 -11.04 -17.37
N ASN A 92 -15.63 -10.21 -16.35
CA ASN A 92 -15.47 -8.77 -16.46
C ASN A 92 -14.31 -8.18 -15.61
N ILE A 93 -13.79 -8.93 -14.64
CA ILE A 93 -12.74 -8.42 -13.74
C ILE A 93 -11.41 -9.16 -13.96
N PRO A 94 -10.50 -8.60 -14.74
CA PRO A 94 -9.18 -9.19 -14.94
C PRO A 94 -8.44 -9.38 -13.60
N SER A 95 -7.83 -10.56 -13.42
CA SER A 95 -7.11 -10.91 -12.20
C SER A 95 -5.66 -11.34 -12.48
N GLY A 96 -4.87 -11.52 -11.43
CA GLY A 96 -3.47 -11.89 -11.54
C GLY A 96 -2.63 -10.80 -12.22
N ARG A 97 -1.96 -11.15 -13.30
CA ARG A 97 -1.15 -10.24 -14.13
C ARG A 97 -1.93 -9.59 -15.26
N ASN A 98 -3.16 -10.03 -15.48
CA ASN A 98 -4.00 -9.54 -16.57
C ASN A 98 -4.45 -8.12 -16.29
N ILE A 99 -4.52 -7.31 -17.35
CA ILE A 99 -5.09 -5.97 -17.37
C ILE A 99 -6.10 -5.89 -18.53
N ARG A 100 -6.87 -4.82 -18.57
CA ARG A 100 -7.85 -4.58 -19.64
C ARG A 100 -7.17 -4.28 -20.96
N GLU A 101 -7.81 -4.67 -22.05
CA GLU A 101 -7.36 -4.28 -23.40
C GLU A 101 -7.56 -2.78 -23.64
N GLN A 102 -8.68 -2.24 -23.15
CA GLN A 102 -9.00 -0.82 -23.19
C GLN A 102 -9.13 -0.24 -21.79
N LYS A 103 -8.80 1.04 -21.64
CA LYS A 103 -8.96 1.77 -20.37
C LYS A 103 -10.44 2.04 -20.09
N LEU A 104 -10.86 1.91 -18.85
CA LEU A 104 -12.20 2.34 -18.40
C LEU A 104 -12.28 3.85 -18.19
N ILE A 105 -11.19 4.45 -17.75
CA ILE A 105 -11.06 5.87 -17.45
C ILE A 105 -9.63 6.33 -17.75
N ASP A 106 -9.50 7.62 -18.01
CA ASP A 106 -8.21 8.31 -18.10
C ASP A 106 -7.93 9.01 -16.77
N PHE A 107 -7.02 8.45 -15.99
CA PHE A 107 -6.58 9.08 -14.76
C PHE A 107 -5.36 9.96 -15.05
N GLU A 108 -5.61 11.22 -15.41
CA GLU A 108 -4.60 12.16 -15.90
C GLU A 108 -3.52 12.49 -14.84
N LYS A 109 -3.84 12.37 -13.54
CA LYS A 109 -2.88 12.65 -12.45
C LYS A 109 -1.62 11.77 -12.49
N ILE A 110 -1.62 10.65 -13.22
CA ILE A 110 -0.40 9.88 -13.49
C ILE A 110 0.68 10.77 -14.12
N ASN A 111 0.30 11.75 -14.93
CA ASN A 111 1.22 12.67 -15.59
C ASN A 111 1.88 13.66 -14.62
N GLU A 112 1.36 13.81 -13.40
CA GLU A 112 1.88 14.68 -12.35
C GLU A 112 2.95 13.99 -11.49
N LEU A 113 3.15 12.68 -11.63
CA LEU A 113 4.15 11.93 -10.87
C LEU A 113 5.57 12.48 -11.15
N TYR A 114 6.28 12.83 -10.11
CA TYR A 114 7.69 13.24 -10.21
C TYR A 114 8.57 12.13 -10.76
N CYS A 115 8.29 10.86 -10.41
CA CYS A 115 9.05 9.71 -10.87
C CYS A 115 8.57 9.12 -12.21
N LEU A 116 7.58 9.71 -12.89
CA LEU A 116 6.95 9.10 -14.08
C LEU A 116 7.94 8.61 -15.14
N ARG A 117 9.00 9.40 -15.40
CA ARG A 117 10.01 9.08 -16.44
C ARG A 117 10.85 7.84 -16.12
N GLU A 118 10.90 7.46 -14.85
CA GLU A 118 11.65 6.30 -14.35
C GLU A 118 10.79 5.02 -14.32
N LEU A 119 9.46 5.17 -14.51
CA LEU A 119 8.52 4.07 -14.48
C LEU A 119 8.42 3.38 -15.84
N LYS A 120 8.31 2.05 -15.80
CA LYS A 120 8.18 1.23 -17.01
C LYS A 120 6.72 1.05 -17.42
N GLU A 121 6.47 1.00 -18.72
CA GLU A 121 5.15 0.70 -19.29
C GLU A 121 4.02 1.62 -18.75
N SER A 122 4.31 2.91 -18.55
CA SER A 122 3.36 3.88 -18.00
C SER A 122 2.05 3.97 -18.81
N ASN A 123 2.10 3.67 -20.10
CA ASN A 123 0.93 3.58 -20.98
C ASN A 123 -0.07 2.46 -20.60
N LYS A 124 0.35 1.52 -19.75
CA LYS A 124 -0.50 0.43 -19.25
C LYS A 124 -1.22 0.75 -17.95
N PHE A 125 -0.84 1.81 -17.23
CA PHE A 125 -1.42 2.09 -15.92
C PHE A 125 -2.93 2.33 -15.99
N ASN A 126 -3.41 3.15 -16.91
CA ASN A 126 -4.86 3.38 -17.06
C ASN A 126 -5.63 2.12 -17.47
N LYS A 127 -4.99 1.16 -18.13
CA LYS A 127 -5.58 -0.14 -18.46
C LYS A 127 -5.66 -1.10 -17.26
N ALA A 128 -4.94 -0.83 -16.19
CA ALA A 128 -4.98 -1.64 -14.98
C ALA A 128 -6.04 -1.17 -13.97
N ILE A 129 -6.70 -0.02 -14.18
CA ILE A 129 -7.86 0.41 -13.39
C ILE A 129 -9.05 -0.53 -13.68
N GLY A 130 -9.75 -0.93 -12.64
CA GLY A 130 -10.84 -1.92 -12.71
C GLY A 130 -10.33 -3.36 -12.83
N THR A 131 -9.11 -3.66 -12.31
CA THR A 131 -8.54 -5.02 -12.28
C THR A 131 -8.17 -5.43 -10.86
N LEU A 132 -8.43 -6.69 -10.52
CA LEU A 132 -8.26 -7.19 -9.16
C LEU A 132 -6.80 -7.39 -8.79
N GLY A 133 -6.00 -7.98 -9.65
CA GLY A 133 -4.65 -8.39 -9.32
C GLY A 133 -4.57 -9.77 -8.68
N GLY A 134 -3.49 -9.98 -7.96
CA GLY A 134 -3.20 -11.25 -7.32
C GLY A 134 -2.74 -11.10 -5.87
N GLY A 135 -2.25 -12.18 -5.30
CA GLY A 135 -1.76 -12.18 -3.93
C GLY A 135 -2.87 -12.42 -2.92
N ASN A 136 -3.17 -11.43 -2.08
CA ASN A 136 -4.25 -11.44 -1.09
C ASN A 136 -5.46 -10.60 -1.51
N HIS A 137 -5.53 -10.19 -2.77
CA HIS A 137 -6.66 -9.45 -3.30
C HIS A 137 -7.84 -10.39 -3.54
N PHE A 138 -9.04 -9.92 -3.26
CA PHE A 138 -10.28 -10.69 -3.38
C PHE A 138 -11.49 -9.80 -3.67
N VAL A 139 -12.56 -10.42 -4.11
CA VAL A 139 -13.93 -9.92 -4.15
C VAL A 139 -14.78 -10.93 -3.42
N GLU A 140 -15.59 -10.49 -2.47
CA GLU A 140 -16.51 -11.35 -1.71
C GLU A 140 -17.83 -10.66 -1.42
N ILE A 141 -18.83 -11.44 -1.10
CA ILE A 141 -20.10 -10.97 -0.55
C ILE A 141 -20.19 -11.50 0.89
N ASP A 142 -20.19 -10.57 1.83
CA ASP A 142 -20.49 -10.86 3.22
C ASP A 142 -21.99 -10.71 3.49
N VAL A 143 -22.49 -11.43 4.48
CA VAL A 143 -23.90 -11.39 4.91
C VAL A 143 -23.96 -11.28 6.42
N ASP A 144 -24.74 -10.33 6.94
CA ASP A 144 -24.95 -10.18 8.38
C ASP A 144 -26.17 -10.98 8.89
N ASP A 145 -26.38 -10.97 10.20
CA ASP A 145 -27.48 -11.69 10.87
C ASP A 145 -28.88 -11.21 10.44
N GLU A 146 -28.98 -9.99 9.89
CA GLU A 146 -30.21 -9.40 9.36
C GLU A 146 -30.41 -9.70 7.86
N ASN A 147 -29.52 -10.53 7.29
CA ASN A 147 -29.50 -10.88 5.87
C ASN A 147 -29.16 -9.70 4.92
N ASN A 148 -28.52 -8.62 5.42
CA ASN A 148 -27.97 -7.59 4.56
C ASN A 148 -26.69 -8.11 3.90
N LYS A 149 -26.48 -7.76 2.64
CA LYS A 149 -25.32 -8.14 1.82
C LYS A 149 -24.36 -6.96 1.67
N TYR A 150 -23.09 -7.29 1.65
CA TYR A 150 -21.99 -6.34 1.53
C TYR A 150 -21.03 -6.83 0.44
N LEU A 151 -20.87 -6.05 -0.62
CA LEU A 151 -19.85 -6.33 -1.62
C LEU A 151 -18.52 -5.75 -1.12
N VAL A 152 -17.56 -6.61 -0.85
CA VAL A 152 -16.22 -6.24 -0.37
C VAL A 152 -15.19 -6.50 -1.46
N ILE A 153 -14.38 -5.49 -1.76
CA ILE A 153 -13.33 -5.54 -2.78
C ILE A 153 -12.01 -5.14 -2.16
N HIS A 154 -11.07 -6.07 -2.09
CA HIS A 154 -9.70 -5.85 -1.61
C HIS A 154 -8.72 -5.79 -2.76
N THR A 155 -8.18 -4.61 -3.05
CA THR A 155 -7.11 -4.40 -4.03
C THR A 155 -6.44 -3.04 -3.80
N GLY A 156 -5.32 -2.79 -4.51
CA GLY A 156 -4.50 -1.60 -4.36
C GLY A 156 -4.15 -0.92 -5.67
N SER A 157 -3.01 -0.23 -5.68
CA SER A 157 -2.51 0.59 -6.79
C SER A 157 -1.82 -0.19 -7.90
N ARG A 158 -1.95 -1.51 -7.90
CA ARG A 158 -1.44 -2.39 -8.93
C ARG A 158 0.08 -2.20 -9.15
N ASN A 159 0.53 -2.37 -10.40
CA ASN A 159 1.95 -2.18 -10.74
C ASN A 159 2.43 -0.74 -10.63
N LEU A 160 1.54 0.25 -10.67
CA LEU A 160 1.88 1.65 -10.49
C LEU A 160 2.51 1.89 -9.11
N GLY A 161 1.77 1.60 -8.04
CA GLY A 161 2.27 1.82 -6.68
C GLY A 161 3.51 1.00 -6.35
N LYS A 162 3.59 -0.23 -6.87
CA LYS A 162 4.79 -1.04 -6.73
C LYS A 162 6.01 -0.37 -7.34
N GLN A 163 5.94 0.15 -8.55
CA GLN A 163 7.06 0.82 -9.21
C GLN A 163 7.44 2.12 -8.50
N VAL A 164 6.45 2.90 -8.05
CA VAL A 164 6.66 4.12 -7.25
C VAL A 164 7.39 3.78 -5.94
N ALA A 165 6.92 2.78 -5.19
CA ALA A 165 7.56 2.34 -3.96
C ALA A 165 9.00 1.87 -4.19
N ASP A 166 9.23 1.04 -5.21
CA ASP A 166 10.57 0.53 -5.56
C ASP A 166 11.51 1.68 -5.97
N TYR A 167 11.04 2.64 -6.78
CA TYR A 167 11.83 3.81 -7.17
C TYR A 167 12.28 4.64 -5.97
N TYR A 168 11.34 5.01 -5.09
CA TYR A 168 11.67 5.86 -3.95
C TYR A 168 12.50 5.13 -2.88
N GLN A 169 12.32 3.82 -2.70
CA GLN A 169 13.20 3.06 -1.81
C GLN A 169 14.63 2.97 -2.36
N ASN A 170 14.79 2.79 -3.68
CA ASN A 170 16.12 2.81 -4.30
C ASN A 170 16.76 4.20 -4.19
N LEU A 171 15.99 5.27 -4.40
CA LEU A 171 16.46 6.64 -4.20
C LEU A 171 16.90 6.89 -2.75
N ALA A 172 16.13 6.37 -1.77
CA ALA A 172 16.51 6.46 -0.35
C ALA A 172 17.84 5.76 -0.08
N VAL A 173 18.06 4.57 -0.64
CA VAL A 173 19.35 3.85 -0.53
C VAL A 173 20.49 4.67 -1.12
N GLU A 174 20.31 5.26 -2.28
CA GLU A 174 21.32 6.10 -2.93
C GLU A 174 21.65 7.34 -2.10
N LEU A 175 20.64 8.02 -1.58
CA LEU A 175 20.83 9.22 -0.74
C LEU A 175 21.53 8.88 0.57
N CYS A 176 21.10 7.81 1.26
CA CYS A 176 21.76 7.32 2.47
C CYS A 176 23.21 6.81 2.22
N SER A 177 23.55 6.51 0.96
CA SER A 177 24.92 6.16 0.54
C SER A 177 25.77 7.38 0.18
N GLY A 178 25.28 8.61 0.38
CA GLY A 178 26.01 9.85 0.13
C GLY A 178 25.88 10.43 -1.28
N LYS A 179 24.88 10.00 -2.08
CA LYS A 179 24.70 10.49 -3.46
C LYS A 179 24.49 12.00 -3.54
N GLU A 180 23.77 12.59 -2.59
CA GLU A 180 23.58 14.05 -2.57
C GLU A 180 24.89 14.80 -2.31
N GLU A 181 25.71 14.29 -1.39
CA GLU A 181 27.05 14.85 -1.14
C GLU A 181 27.94 14.73 -2.37
N MET A 182 27.88 13.58 -3.05
CA MET A 182 28.61 13.39 -4.32
C MET A 182 28.21 14.44 -5.36
N TYR A 183 26.91 14.74 -5.53
CA TYR A 183 26.46 15.78 -6.46
C TYR A 183 26.96 17.16 -6.07
N LYS A 184 26.92 17.55 -4.79
CA LYS A 184 27.45 18.80 -4.30
C LYS A 184 28.96 18.90 -4.58
N LYS A 185 29.71 17.81 -4.37
CA LYS A 185 31.13 17.74 -4.73
C LYS A 185 31.39 17.88 -6.24
N LYS A 186 30.55 17.22 -7.08
CA LYS A 186 30.62 17.36 -8.55
C LYS A 186 30.45 18.82 -9.00
N GLU A 187 29.43 19.50 -8.49
CA GLU A 187 29.18 20.91 -8.82
C GLU A 187 30.35 21.79 -8.42
N LYS A 188 30.92 21.56 -7.22
CA LYS A 188 32.09 22.29 -6.73
C LYS A 188 33.32 22.05 -7.61
N ILE A 189 33.60 20.79 -8.00
CA ILE A 189 34.68 20.45 -8.92
C ILE A 189 34.53 21.20 -10.25
N ILE A 190 33.33 21.09 -10.87
CA ILE A 190 33.06 21.74 -12.16
C ILE A 190 33.25 23.24 -12.06
N LYS A 191 32.79 23.90 -10.99
CA LYS A 191 32.92 25.32 -10.79
C LYS A 191 34.40 25.70 -10.61
N THR A 192 35.12 25.06 -9.68
CA THR A 192 36.52 25.37 -9.36
C THR A 192 37.45 25.17 -10.56
N TYR A 193 37.28 24.05 -11.29
CA TYR A 193 38.14 23.77 -12.46
C TYR A 193 37.87 24.72 -13.63
N LYS A 194 36.62 25.19 -13.81
CA LYS A 194 36.27 26.23 -14.77
C LYS A 194 36.92 27.57 -14.41
N GLU A 195 36.89 27.98 -13.14
CA GLU A 195 37.50 29.20 -12.64
C GLU A 195 39.04 29.18 -12.79
N GLN A 196 39.67 28.00 -12.64
CA GLN A 196 41.08 27.79 -12.82
C GLN A 196 41.53 27.59 -14.28
N GLY A 197 40.58 27.59 -15.23
CA GLY A 197 40.91 27.37 -16.66
C GLY A 197 41.23 25.91 -17.03
N LYS A 198 41.06 24.96 -16.10
CA LYS A 198 41.40 23.53 -16.24
C LYS A 198 40.21 22.66 -16.76
N LYS A 199 39.53 23.15 -17.79
CA LYS A 199 38.33 22.48 -18.30
C LYS A 199 38.57 21.05 -18.80
N SER A 200 39.73 20.73 -19.33
CA SER A 200 40.13 19.40 -19.82
C SER A 200 40.27 18.36 -18.72
N GLU A 201 40.53 18.76 -17.47
CA GLU A 201 40.73 17.86 -16.34
C GLU A 201 39.44 17.53 -15.59
N ILE A 202 38.30 18.22 -15.91
CA ILE A 202 37.03 18.03 -15.22
C ILE A 202 36.53 16.60 -15.33
N GLN A 203 36.60 15.95 -16.51
CA GLN A 203 36.09 14.60 -16.68
C GLN A 203 36.88 13.58 -15.86
N GLU A 204 38.16 13.74 -15.71
CA GLU A 204 39.01 12.85 -14.93
C GLU A 204 38.70 12.98 -13.43
N ALA A 205 38.62 14.21 -12.92
CA ALA A 205 38.26 14.50 -11.55
C ALA A 205 36.85 13.99 -11.19
N LEU A 206 35.90 14.08 -12.12
CA LEU A 206 34.56 13.52 -11.93
C LEU A 206 34.56 11.99 -11.90
N LYS A 207 35.36 11.31 -12.74
CA LYS A 207 35.54 9.85 -12.72
C LYS A 207 36.18 9.37 -11.42
N GLU A 208 37.13 10.09 -10.88
CA GLU A 208 37.73 9.74 -9.58
C GLU A 208 36.71 9.86 -8.45
N LEU A 209 35.95 10.96 -8.42
CA LEU A 209 34.86 11.12 -7.47
C LEU A 209 33.82 9.99 -7.59
N GLU A 210 33.43 9.62 -8.81
CA GLU A 210 32.50 8.51 -9.02
C GLU A 210 33.04 7.16 -8.53
N LYS A 211 34.35 6.92 -8.66
CA LYS A 211 34.99 5.72 -8.10
C LYS A 211 34.98 5.72 -6.58
N GLU A 212 35.19 6.88 -5.93
CA GLU A 212 35.12 7.04 -4.48
C GLU A 212 33.73 6.61 -3.95
N TYR A 213 32.66 7.08 -4.62
CA TYR A 213 31.28 6.81 -4.20
C TYR A 213 30.69 5.50 -4.73
N LYS A 214 31.31 4.84 -5.71
CA LYS A 214 30.78 3.63 -6.36
C LYS A 214 30.54 2.48 -5.40
N ASN A 215 31.33 2.38 -4.34
CA ASN A 215 31.27 1.30 -3.35
C ASN A 215 30.66 1.75 -2.02
N ASN A 216 30.20 3.01 -1.93
CA ASN A 216 29.56 3.48 -0.71
C ASN A 216 28.29 2.68 -0.44
N LYS A 217 28.17 2.22 0.80
CA LYS A 217 26.97 1.57 1.32
C LYS A 217 26.31 2.46 2.35
N PRO A 218 25.00 2.43 2.48
CA PRO A 218 24.33 3.16 3.55
C PRO A 218 24.79 2.61 4.92
N ASN A 219 24.83 3.48 5.91
CA ASN A 219 25.17 3.11 7.29
C ASN A 219 24.02 2.41 8.03
N LEU A 220 22.93 2.11 7.34
CA LEU A 220 21.72 1.47 7.86
C LEU A 220 21.23 0.41 6.88
N PRO A 221 20.37 -0.53 7.30
CA PRO A 221 19.81 -1.54 6.42
C PRO A 221 19.13 -0.90 5.20
N LYS A 222 19.34 -1.47 4.01
CA LYS A 222 18.79 -0.92 2.76
C LYS A 222 17.28 -0.73 2.80
N ASP A 223 16.58 -1.65 3.45
CA ASP A 223 15.12 -1.61 3.59
C ASP A 223 14.64 -0.51 4.57
N LEU A 224 15.53 0.05 5.38
CA LEU A 224 15.26 1.12 6.33
C LEU A 224 15.87 2.47 5.93
N CYS A 225 16.47 2.58 4.74
CA CYS A 225 16.87 3.86 4.18
C CYS A 225 15.68 4.79 4.01
N TYR A 226 15.89 6.06 4.29
CA TYR A 226 14.82 7.05 4.36
C TYR A 226 15.03 8.23 3.40
N LEU A 227 13.95 8.95 3.16
CA LEU A 227 13.89 10.21 2.44
C LEU A 227 13.59 11.35 3.41
N GLU A 228 14.15 12.52 3.17
CA GLU A 228 13.87 13.76 3.91
C GLU A 228 13.81 14.96 2.98
N ASN A 229 13.38 16.10 3.49
CA ASN A 229 13.27 17.35 2.76
C ASN A 229 12.49 17.19 1.43
N ARG A 230 12.99 17.77 0.33
CA ARG A 230 12.32 17.72 -0.98
C ARG A 230 12.00 16.30 -1.47
N TYR A 231 12.85 15.32 -1.16
CA TYR A 231 12.65 13.96 -1.62
C TYR A 231 11.51 13.27 -0.87
N ARG A 232 11.34 13.59 0.42
CA ARG A 232 10.18 13.21 1.19
C ARG A 232 8.91 13.79 0.58
N ASP A 233 8.90 15.08 0.26
CA ASP A 233 7.73 15.76 -0.29
C ASP A 233 7.36 15.21 -1.68
N MET A 234 8.35 14.93 -2.53
CA MET A 234 8.14 14.25 -3.82
C MET A 234 7.49 12.87 -3.63
N TYR A 235 8.00 12.06 -2.69
CA TYR A 235 7.42 10.74 -2.40
C TYR A 235 5.98 10.85 -1.88
N LEU A 236 5.70 11.77 -0.95
CA LEU A 236 4.36 11.95 -0.42
C LEU A 236 3.37 12.39 -1.50
N HIS A 237 3.78 13.26 -2.42
CA HIS A 237 2.98 13.64 -3.57
C HIS A 237 2.64 12.43 -4.45
N ASP A 238 3.66 11.67 -4.87
CA ASP A 238 3.46 10.51 -5.74
C ASP A 238 2.69 9.38 -5.04
N MET A 239 2.91 9.19 -3.73
CA MET A 239 2.14 8.28 -2.90
C MET A 239 0.65 8.65 -2.87
N LYS A 240 0.32 9.95 -2.77
CA LYS A 240 -1.07 10.42 -2.81
C LYS A 240 -1.75 10.07 -4.12
N ILE A 241 -1.06 10.27 -5.25
CA ILE A 241 -1.57 9.88 -6.57
C ILE A 241 -1.83 8.37 -6.64
N CYS A 242 -0.92 7.55 -6.08
CA CYS A 242 -1.12 6.10 -6.00
C CYS A 242 -2.32 5.70 -5.13
N GLN A 243 -2.60 6.42 -4.03
CA GLN A 243 -3.78 6.19 -3.20
C GLN A 243 -5.07 6.50 -3.95
N GLU A 244 -5.13 7.65 -4.63
CA GLU A 244 -6.28 8.02 -5.46
C GLU A 244 -6.51 7.01 -6.59
N TYR A 245 -5.44 6.56 -7.23
CA TYR A 245 -5.49 5.51 -8.25
C TYR A 245 -6.03 4.19 -7.68
N ALA A 246 -5.60 3.79 -6.47
CA ALA A 246 -6.08 2.57 -5.82
C ALA A 246 -7.57 2.65 -5.47
N SER A 247 -8.04 3.81 -4.99
CA SER A 247 -9.46 4.05 -4.75
C SER A 247 -10.27 3.96 -6.04
N LEU A 248 -9.83 4.60 -7.12
CA LEU A 248 -10.46 4.47 -8.43
C LEU A 248 -10.48 3.03 -8.93
N ASN A 249 -9.42 2.27 -8.72
CA ASN A 249 -9.37 0.86 -9.08
C ASN A 249 -10.49 0.06 -8.39
N ARG A 250 -10.64 0.19 -7.06
CA ARG A 250 -11.72 -0.46 -6.29
C ARG A 250 -13.11 -0.03 -6.75
N LEU A 251 -13.30 1.27 -6.93
CA LEU A 251 -14.59 1.84 -7.38
C LEU A 251 -14.99 1.30 -8.74
N HIS A 252 -14.05 1.21 -9.70
CA HIS A 252 -14.34 0.70 -11.03
C HIS A 252 -14.61 -0.81 -11.04
N ILE A 253 -13.97 -1.60 -10.17
CA ILE A 253 -14.35 -3.01 -9.99
C ILE A 253 -15.79 -3.11 -9.51
N ALA A 254 -16.17 -2.37 -8.45
CA ALA A 254 -17.55 -2.39 -7.94
C ALA A 254 -18.56 -1.96 -9.01
N LYS A 255 -18.25 -0.87 -9.73
CA LYS A 255 -19.10 -0.36 -10.82
C LYS A 255 -19.31 -1.42 -11.90
N GLU A 256 -18.24 -2.03 -12.40
CA GLU A 256 -18.32 -3.07 -13.42
C GLU A 256 -19.18 -4.28 -12.96
N ILE A 257 -18.97 -4.75 -11.73
CA ILE A 257 -19.74 -5.87 -11.17
C ILE A 257 -21.22 -5.51 -11.08
N LEU A 258 -21.55 -4.40 -10.44
CA LEU A 258 -22.94 -4.03 -10.16
C LEU A 258 -23.70 -3.61 -11.42
N MET A 259 -23.07 -2.91 -12.35
CA MET A 259 -23.70 -2.55 -13.61
C MET A 259 -24.03 -3.78 -14.45
N ASN A 260 -23.12 -4.75 -14.57
CA ASN A 260 -23.36 -5.98 -15.31
C ASN A 260 -24.40 -6.87 -14.60
N TYR A 261 -24.34 -6.96 -13.26
CA TYR A 261 -25.27 -7.79 -12.50
C TYR A 261 -26.73 -7.31 -12.62
N PHE A 262 -26.95 -6.00 -12.47
CA PHE A 262 -28.28 -5.38 -12.56
C PHE A 262 -28.67 -4.93 -13.98
N GLN A 263 -27.82 -5.18 -14.98
CA GLN A 263 -28.03 -4.80 -16.37
C GLN A 263 -28.34 -3.30 -16.51
N LEU A 264 -27.64 -2.47 -15.74
CA LEU A 264 -27.82 -1.03 -15.75
C LEU A 264 -27.22 -0.43 -17.01
N THR A 265 -27.97 0.46 -17.66
CA THR A 265 -27.43 1.23 -18.80
C THR A 265 -26.49 2.31 -18.28
N TYR A 266 -25.34 2.46 -18.93
CA TYR A 266 -24.41 3.56 -18.62
C TYR A 266 -25.09 4.91 -18.90
N VAL A 267 -25.18 5.76 -17.88
CA VAL A 267 -25.64 7.14 -17.97
C VAL A 267 -24.46 8.05 -17.73
N PRO A 268 -24.00 8.81 -18.74
CA PRO A 268 -22.78 9.63 -18.61
C PRO A 268 -22.80 10.64 -17.45
N GLU A 269 -23.97 11.13 -17.09
CA GLU A 269 -24.18 12.11 -16.01
C GLU A 269 -24.13 11.49 -14.61
N ILE A 270 -24.16 10.14 -14.51
CA ILE A 270 -24.11 9.42 -13.25
C ILE A 270 -22.76 8.70 -13.16
N ASP A 271 -21.84 9.24 -12.37
CA ASP A 271 -20.51 8.64 -12.16
C ASP A 271 -20.60 7.19 -11.62
N TYR A 272 -21.54 6.94 -10.70
CA TYR A 272 -21.74 5.64 -10.08
C TYR A 272 -23.24 5.32 -9.94
N PRO A 273 -23.65 4.03 -10.08
CA PRO A 273 -25.05 3.65 -9.88
C PRO A 273 -25.49 3.95 -8.43
N PRO A 274 -26.76 4.35 -8.21
CA PRO A 274 -27.26 4.75 -6.88
C PRO A 274 -27.03 3.73 -5.77
N ILE A 275 -26.99 2.44 -6.09
CA ILE A 275 -26.66 1.36 -5.14
C ILE A 275 -25.26 1.52 -4.51
N MET A 276 -24.35 2.24 -5.15
CA MET A 276 -23.02 2.54 -4.62
C MET A 276 -22.99 3.78 -3.72
N ASN A 277 -24.11 4.46 -3.47
CA ASN A 277 -24.13 5.64 -2.59
C ASN A 277 -23.81 5.27 -1.13
N ASN A 278 -24.17 4.05 -0.71
CA ASN A 278 -23.84 3.56 0.62
C ASN A 278 -22.57 2.70 0.59
N ARG A 279 -21.40 3.38 0.57
CA ARG A 279 -20.09 2.76 0.53
C ARG A 279 -19.10 3.45 1.44
N PHE A 280 -18.08 2.72 1.85
CA PHE A 280 -16.91 3.26 2.57
C PHE A 280 -15.64 2.50 2.20
N GLU A 281 -14.50 3.11 2.44
CA GLU A 281 -13.19 2.51 2.18
C GLU A 281 -12.35 2.42 3.46
N THR A 282 -11.50 1.38 3.53
CA THR A 282 -10.52 1.17 4.59
C THR A 282 -9.15 0.91 3.97
N ILE A 283 -8.21 1.82 4.13
CA ILE A 283 -6.88 1.76 3.53
C ILE A 283 -5.86 1.34 4.59
N HIS A 284 -4.87 0.51 4.23
CA HIS A 284 -3.93 -0.07 5.19
C HIS A 284 -2.44 0.01 4.82
N ASN A 285 -2.06 0.66 3.70
CA ASN A 285 -0.67 0.91 3.32
C ASN A 285 -0.52 2.36 2.84
N TYR A 286 -0.32 3.29 3.77
CA TYR A 286 -0.25 4.71 3.45
C TYR A 286 0.33 5.55 4.59
N ILE A 287 0.59 6.82 4.31
CA ILE A 287 0.77 7.87 5.31
C ILE A 287 -0.44 8.80 5.22
N SER A 288 -1.08 9.03 6.35
CA SER A 288 -2.21 9.95 6.44
C SER A 288 -1.72 11.39 6.43
N PHE A 289 -2.27 12.21 5.54
CA PHE A 289 -1.95 13.65 5.45
C PHE A 289 -2.60 14.48 6.57
N GLU A 290 -3.55 13.90 7.31
CA GLU A 290 -4.24 14.60 8.40
C GLU A 290 -3.49 14.49 9.74
N ASP A 291 -2.94 13.30 10.04
CA ASP A 291 -2.32 13.00 11.34
C ASP A 291 -0.83 12.60 11.22
N ASN A 292 -0.29 12.59 10.01
CA ASN A 292 1.09 12.18 9.68
C ASN A 292 1.46 10.76 10.15
N ILE A 293 0.45 9.91 10.43
CA ILE A 293 0.69 8.52 10.85
C ILE A 293 0.90 7.64 9.61
N VAL A 294 2.03 6.96 9.57
CA VAL A 294 2.24 5.85 8.63
C VAL A 294 1.52 4.62 9.15
N ARG A 295 0.81 3.93 8.26
CA ARG A 295 0.08 2.68 8.52
C ARG A 295 0.50 1.63 7.51
N LYS A 296 1.15 0.58 7.97
CA LYS A 296 1.55 -0.58 7.18
C LYS A 296 0.83 -1.83 7.67
N GLY A 297 -0.16 -2.29 6.90
CA GLY A 297 -1.04 -3.35 7.38
C GLY A 297 -1.77 -2.96 8.66
N ALA A 298 -2.16 -1.70 8.74
CA ALA A 298 -2.98 -1.13 9.79
C ALA A 298 -3.91 -0.09 9.16
N ILE A 299 -5.09 0.08 9.73
CA ILE A 299 -6.11 0.99 9.23
C ILE A 299 -6.31 2.20 10.16
N SER A 300 -6.85 3.29 9.61
CA SER A 300 -7.39 4.37 10.42
C SER A 300 -8.61 3.88 11.20
N ALA A 301 -8.76 4.35 12.44
CA ALA A 301 -9.93 4.09 13.29
C ALA A 301 -10.23 5.33 14.14
N LYS A 302 -10.28 6.50 13.48
CA LYS A 302 -10.64 7.77 14.11
C LYS A 302 -12.06 7.70 14.67
N LYS A 303 -12.37 8.58 15.60
CA LYS A 303 -13.69 8.58 16.23
C LYS A 303 -14.81 8.77 15.20
N GLY A 304 -15.73 7.79 15.13
CA GLY A 304 -16.87 7.80 14.22
C GLY A 304 -16.58 7.28 12.80
N GLU A 305 -15.34 6.93 12.48
CA GLU A 305 -14.96 6.38 11.18
C GLU A 305 -15.44 4.92 11.04
N LYS A 306 -16.16 4.60 9.96
CA LYS A 306 -16.50 3.21 9.62
C LYS A 306 -15.24 2.47 9.18
N VAL A 307 -15.06 1.27 9.69
CA VAL A 307 -13.90 0.42 9.39
C VAL A 307 -14.35 -1.00 9.05
N LEU A 308 -13.61 -1.65 8.15
CA LEU A 308 -13.80 -3.03 7.77
C LEU A 308 -12.51 -3.80 8.04
N ILE A 309 -12.63 -4.92 8.77
CA ILE A 309 -11.51 -5.78 9.16
C ILE A 309 -11.86 -7.21 8.75
N PRO A 310 -11.26 -7.75 7.66
CA PRO A 310 -11.50 -9.12 7.23
C PRO A 310 -10.93 -10.12 8.23
N ILE A 311 -11.67 -11.16 8.49
CA ILE A 311 -11.25 -12.27 9.36
C ILE A 311 -10.68 -13.39 8.48
N ASN A 312 -11.52 -14.06 7.72
CA ASN A 312 -11.18 -15.11 6.77
C ASN A 312 -12.39 -15.43 5.87
N MET A 313 -12.20 -16.29 4.87
CA MET A 313 -13.23 -16.62 3.87
C MET A 313 -14.49 -17.28 4.46
N ARG A 314 -14.40 -17.92 5.64
CA ARG A 314 -15.53 -18.59 6.29
C ARG A 314 -16.32 -17.63 7.19
N ASP A 315 -15.59 -16.82 7.97
CA ASP A 315 -16.15 -16.00 9.04
C ASP A 315 -16.42 -14.55 8.57
N GLY A 316 -16.06 -14.24 7.30
CA GLY A 316 -16.31 -12.92 6.68
C GLY A 316 -15.47 -11.81 7.28
N SER A 317 -16.08 -10.64 7.47
CA SER A 317 -15.42 -9.39 7.90
C SER A 317 -16.15 -8.75 9.08
N ILE A 318 -15.43 -7.96 9.87
CA ILE A 318 -16.01 -7.11 10.91
C ILE A 318 -16.22 -5.72 10.35
N ILE A 319 -17.45 -5.20 10.40
CA ILE A 319 -17.75 -3.78 10.20
C ILE A 319 -17.88 -3.15 11.59
N ALA A 320 -17.12 -2.08 11.85
CA ALA A 320 -17.08 -1.43 13.15
C ALA A 320 -16.97 0.10 13.02
N VAL A 321 -17.03 0.78 14.15
CA VAL A 321 -16.85 2.24 14.23
C VAL A 321 -15.64 2.55 15.10
N GLY A 322 -14.71 3.31 14.54
CA GLY A 322 -13.49 3.75 15.21
C GLY A 322 -13.77 4.53 16.49
N LYS A 323 -13.02 4.24 17.54
CA LYS A 323 -13.11 4.93 18.84
C LYS A 323 -12.20 6.15 18.94
N GLY A 324 -11.25 6.33 17.99
CA GLY A 324 -10.27 7.42 18.00
C GLY A 324 -9.29 7.31 19.18
N ASN A 325 -8.91 6.09 19.57
CA ASN A 325 -7.99 5.89 20.69
C ASN A 325 -6.59 6.38 20.35
N LYS A 326 -6.18 7.49 20.95
CA LYS A 326 -4.86 8.11 20.75
C LYS A 326 -3.70 7.20 21.16
N ASP A 327 -3.92 6.30 22.13
CA ASP A 327 -2.90 5.35 22.54
C ASP A 327 -2.60 4.28 21.48
N TRP A 328 -3.53 4.06 20.56
CA TRP A 328 -3.41 3.18 19.39
C TRP A 328 -3.04 3.94 18.10
N ASN A 329 -2.52 5.15 18.18
CA ASN A 329 -2.35 6.05 17.03
C ASN A 329 -3.63 6.20 16.19
N GLN A 330 -4.80 6.19 16.84
CA GLN A 330 -6.12 6.21 16.20
C GLN A 330 -6.21 5.18 15.06
N SER A 331 -5.69 3.98 15.29
CA SER A 331 -5.56 2.91 14.31
C SER A 331 -6.14 1.60 14.82
N ALA A 332 -6.36 0.66 13.91
CA ALA A 332 -6.83 -0.70 14.19
C ALA A 332 -6.07 -1.71 13.31
N PRO A 333 -6.14 -3.03 13.60
CA PRO A 333 -5.61 -4.06 12.73
C PRO A 333 -6.33 -4.03 11.37
N HIS A 334 -5.63 -4.42 10.31
CA HIS A 334 -6.21 -4.50 8.97
C HIS A 334 -6.79 -5.88 8.65
N GLY A 335 -6.66 -6.85 9.55
CA GLY A 335 -7.12 -8.23 9.38
C GLY A 335 -6.95 -9.05 10.65
N ALA A 336 -7.13 -10.35 10.56
CA ALA A 336 -7.05 -11.27 11.68
C ALA A 336 -5.62 -11.73 12.03
N GLY A 337 -4.61 -11.30 11.25
CA GLY A 337 -3.25 -11.83 11.37
C GLY A 337 -3.10 -13.21 10.75
N ARG A 338 -1.95 -13.83 10.98
CA ARG A 338 -1.62 -15.15 10.47
C ARG A 338 -0.99 -15.99 11.55
N ILE A 339 -1.43 -17.25 11.68
CA ILE A 339 -0.81 -18.22 12.57
C ILE A 339 0.45 -18.81 11.92
N MET A 340 0.49 -18.85 10.57
CA MET A 340 1.61 -19.40 9.80
C MET A 340 1.71 -18.80 8.40
N SER A 341 2.86 -18.99 7.73
CA SER A 341 3.04 -18.57 6.35
C SER A 341 2.14 -19.36 5.39
N ARG A 342 1.85 -18.77 4.20
CA ARG A 342 1.06 -19.45 3.16
C ARG A 342 1.69 -20.76 2.68
N ILE A 343 3.03 -20.83 2.65
CA ILE A 343 3.75 -22.05 2.26
C ILE A 343 3.48 -23.12 3.30
N LYS A 344 3.71 -22.80 4.58
CA LYS A 344 3.47 -23.73 5.67
C LYS A 344 2.01 -24.18 5.78
N ALA A 345 1.05 -23.28 5.51
CA ALA A 345 -0.37 -23.64 5.49
C ALA A 345 -0.68 -24.67 4.39
N LYS A 346 -0.13 -24.52 3.18
CA LYS A 346 -0.28 -25.49 2.09
C LYS A 346 0.37 -26.85 2.37
N GLU A 347 1.43 -26.87 3.16
CA GLU A 347 2.09 -28.11 3.59
C GLU A 347 1.36 -28.79 4.76
N THR A 348 0.60 -28.02 5.54
CA THR A 348 -0.05 -28.51 6.77
C THR A 348 -1.48 -28.97 6.54
N PHE A 349 -2.23 -28.29 5.67
CA PHE A 349 -3.65 -28.54 5.45
C PHE A 349 -3.92 -29.13 4.07
N THR A 350 -4.83 -30.10 4.00
CA THR A 350 -5.32 -30.68 2.75
C THR A 350 -6.44 -29.85 2.15
N LEU A 351 -6.68 -30.03 0.86
CA LEU A 351 -7.82 -29.39 0.17
C LEU A 351 -9.16 -29.85 0.77
N ASP A 352 -9.28 -31.14 1.11
CA ASP A 352 -10.49 -31.72 1.73
C ASP A 352 -10.81 -31.08 3.09
N GLU A 353 -9.79 -30.81 3.92
CA GLU A 353 -9.97 -30.12 5.20
C GLU A 353 -10.42 -28.67 5.00
N PHE A 354 -9.84 -27.99 4.02
CA PHE A 354 -10.26 -26.63 3.64
C PHE A 354 -11.74 -26.63 3.14
N GLU A 355 -12.10 -27.49 2.20
CA GLU A 355 -13.46 -27.59 1.68
C GLU A 355 -14.49 -27.93 2.77
N LYS A 356 -14.14 -28.83 3.71
CA LYS A 356 -14.98 -29.13 4.87
C LYS A 356 -15.18 -27.93 5.78
N SER A 357 -14.16 -27.11 5.97
CA SER A 357 -14.23 -25.90 6.80
C SER A 357 -15.09 -24.81 6.19
N MET A 358 -15.27 -24.83 4.85
CA MET A 358 -16.09 -23.87 4.10
C MET A 358 -17.54 -24.30 3.91
N LYS A 359 -17.91 -25.51 4.34
CA LYS A 359 -19.31 -25.98 4.32
C LYS A 359 -20.04 -25.42 5.53
N GLY A 360 -20.99 -24.50 5.28
CA GLY A 360 -21.83 -23.91 6.32
C GLY A 360 -22.91 -23.02 5.72
#